data_e201a13b7c328385d0fa616ae1fcda98
#
_entry.id   e201a13b7c328385d0fa616ae1fcda98
#
_cell.length_a   1.000
_cell.length_b   1.000
_cell.length_c   1.000
_cell.angle_alpha   90.00
_cell.angle_beta   90.00
_cell.angle_gamma   90.00
#
_symmetry.space_group_name_H-M   'P 1'
#
loop_
_entity.id
_entity.type
_entity.pdbx_description
1 polymer ?
#
loop_
_entity_poly.entity_id
_entity_poly.type
_entity_poly.pdbx_seq_one_letter_code
_entity_poly.pdbx_strand_id
1 'polypeptide(L)'
;MSETKKNITSSTQIRPAGPNEFDRGYITGCDKNTEWQLPWFVGNFKEHMPNAKLSLADFGMTDKMMEWAHGTGDFHSIGQMKRDNLPSGWFLKPGAMLGTPYKEVCWLDTDCEVCGDLDDMWQYVENNKIAMVVDHPWTKRNVYGLEQNMHNSGVVAFLNIASL
;
A
#
# COMPACT_ATOMS: atom_id res chain seq x y z
N MET A 1 -26.43 23.43 28.64
CA MET A 1 -25.06 23.29 28.11
C MET A 1 -25.14 22.46 26.85
N SER A 2 -25.01 23.10 25.71
CA SER A 2 -25.17 22.45 24.38
C SER A 2 -23.80 22.04 23.89
N GLU A 3 -23.58 20.72 23.77
CA GLU A 3 -22.37 20.18 23.17
C GLU A 3 -22.44 20.32 21.65
N THR A 4 -21.58 21.15 21.11
CA THR A 4 -21.41 21.35 19.68
C THR A 4 -20.63 20.16 19.13
N LYS A 5 -21.32 19.21 18.48
CA LYS A 5 -20.68 18.17 17.68
C LYS A 5 -19.93 18.80 16.51
N LYS A 6 -18.59 18.77 16.57
CA LYS A 6 -17.76 19.12 15.41
C LYS A 6 -17.94 18.00 14.36
N ASN A 7 -18.60 18.33 13.28
CA ASN A 7 -18.61 17.52 12.06
C ASN A 7 -17.21 17.55 11.43
N ILE A 8 -16.45 16.48 11.62
CA ILE A 8 -15.21 16.24 10.86
C ILE A 8 -15.65 15.54 9.58
N THR A 9 -16.07 16.30 8.59
CA THR A 9 -16.24 15.83 7.22
C THR A 9 -15.02 16.26 6.40
N SER A 10 -13.97 15.48 6.43
CA SER A 10 -12.93 15.54 5.40
C SER A 10 -12.86 14.17 4.74
N SER A 11 -13.79 13.90 3.82
CA SER A 11 -13.63 12.83 2.86
C SER A 11 -12.57 13.26 1.86
N THR A 12 -11.32 12.94 2.13
CA THR A 12 -10.28 13.04 1.11
C THR A 12 -10.56 11.93 0.10
N GLN A 13 -11.34 12.25 -0.94
CA GLN A 13 -11.46 11.37 -2.08
C GLN A 13 -10.06 11.24 -2.68
N ILE A 14 -9.64 10.00 -2.97
CA ILE A 14 -8.51 9.77 -3.87
C ILE A 14 -8.88 10.50 -5.16
N ARG A 15 -8.19 11.60 -5.44
CA ARG A 15 -8.26 12.20 -6.78
C ARG A 15 -7.73 11.15 -7.74
N PRO A 16 -8.38 10.93 -8.90
CA PRO A 16 -7.71 10.22 -9.97
C PRO A 16 -6.35 10.91 -10.15
N ALA A 17 -5.28 10.11 -10.26
CA ALA A 17 -3.92 10.58 -10.28
C ALA A 17 -3.80 11.77 -11.25
N GLY A 18 -3.53 12.95 -10.68
CA GLY A 18 -2.94 14.04 -11.44
C GLY A 18 -1.56 13.59 -11.94
N PRO A 19 -0.88 14.36 -12.80
CA PRO A 19 0.44 14.02 -13.27
C PRO A 19 1.30 13.60 -12.08
N ASN A 20 2.06 12.51 -12.22
CA ASN A 20 2.89 11.94 -11.17
C ASN A 20 3.74 13.04 -10.53
N GLU A 21 3.37 13.42 -9.32
CA GLU A 21 4.00 14.53 -8.61
C GLU A 21 5.37 14.14 -8.07
N PHE A 22 5.58 12.82 -7.86
CA PHE A 22 6.81 12.28 -7.29
C PHE A 22 7.34 11.12 -8.11
N ASP A 23 8.66 11.00 -8.17
CA ASP A 23 9.28 9.94 -8.95
C ASP A 23 9.04 8.56 -8.34
N ARG A 24 9.21 8.40 -7.02
CA ARG A 24 9.15 7.11 -6.33
C ARG A 24 8.35 7.19 -5.04
N GLY A 25 7.68 6.09 -4.70
CA GLY A 25 7.03 5.95 -3.41
C GLY A 25 6.49 4.55 -3.12
N TYR A 26 6.24 4.35 -1.86
CA TYR A 26 5.72 3.10 -1.31
C TYR A 26 4.25 3.26 -0.96
N ILE A 27 3.52 2.17 -1.04
CA ILE A 27 2.13 2.12 -0.60
C ILE A 27 1.88 0.82 0.13
N THR A 28 1.13 0.90 1.21
CA THR A 28 0.56 -0.24 1.92
C THR A 28 -0.94 -0.05 2.07
N GLY A 29 -1.64 -1.05 2.56
CA GLY A 29 -3.07 -0.93 2.83
C GLY A 29 -3.59 -2.09 3.65
N CYS A 30 -4.64 -1.83 4.41
CA CYS A 30 -5.28 -2.83 5.25
C CYS A 30 -6.77 -2.56 5.41
N ASP A 31 -7.47 -3.57 5.88
CA ASP A 31 -8.86 -3.48 6.35
C ASP A 31 -8.90 -3.71 7.87
N LYS A 32 -10.10 -3.65 8.45
CA LYS A 32 -10.33 -3.86 9.89
C LYS A 32 -9.80 -5.20 10.45
N ASN A 33 -9.58 -6.20 9.58
CA ASN A 33 -9.09 -7.51 10.03
C ASN A 33 -7.57 -7.55 10.14
N THR A 34 -6.88 -6.71 9.39
CA THR A 34 -5.40 -6.66 9.30
C THR A 34 -4.80 -5.36 9.83
N GLU A 35 -5.61 -4.35 10.15
CA GLU A 35 -5.14 -3.03 10.62
C GLU A 35 -4.26 -3.08 11.88
N TRP A 36 -4.36 -4.13 12.69
CA TRP A 36 -3.51 -4.32 13.88
C TRP A 36 -2.02 -4.44 13.55
N GLN A 37 -1.67 -4.83 12.31
CA GLN A 37 -0.29 -4.92 11.83
C GLN A 37 0.28 -3.56 11.47
N LEU A 38 -0.57 -2.59 11.12
CA LEU A 38 -0.17 -1.32 10.54
C LEU A 38 0.81 -0.51 11.41
N PRO A 39 0.62 -0.37 12.75
CA PRO A 39 1.57 0.37 13.59
C PRO A 39 2.96 -0.27 13.63
N TRP A 40 3.02 -1.61 13.66
CA TRP A 40 4.27 -2.35 13.60
C TRP A 40 4.97 -2.16 12.25
N PHE A 41 4.24 -2.31 11.15
CA PHE A 41 4.76 -2.11 9.80
C PHE A 41 5.33 -0.69 9.62
N VAL A 42 4.57 0.34 10.01
CA VAL A 42 5.01 1.74 9.89
C VAL A 42 6.26 2.01 10.71
N GLY A 43 6.33 1.52 11.95
CA GLY A 43 7.52 1.66 12.78
C GLY A 43 8.75 1.04 12.14
N ASN A 44 8.62 -0.19 11.67
CA ASN A 44 9.68 -0.93 10.99
C ASN A 44 10.08 -0.27 9.65
N PHE A 45 9.12 0.15 8.85
CA PHE A 45 9.39 0.87 7.60
C PHE A 45 10.17 2.16 7.84
N LYS A 46 9.76 2.98 8.80
CA LYS A 46 10.40 4.27 9.11
C LYS A 46 11.79 4.13 9.70
N GLU A 47 12.07 3.06 10.42
CA GLU A 47 13.41 2.75 10.94
C GLU A 47 14.42 2.59 9.80
N HIS A 48 14.03 1.89 8.72
CA HIS A 48 14.94 1.58 7.60
C HIS A 48 14.81 2.56 6.43
N MET A 49 13.66 3.22 6.30
CA MET A 49 13.31 4.10 5.17
C MET A 49 12.81 5.48 5.66
N PRO A 50 13.57 6.22 6.50
CA PRO A 50 13.08 7.42 7.20
C PRO A 50 12.65 8.55 6.27
N ASN A 51 13.22 8.64 5.08
CA ASN A 51 12.94 9.71 4.11
C ASN A 51 12.01 9.27 2.97
N ALA A 52 11.63 8.00 2.93
CA ALA A 52 10.78 7.49 1.87
C ALA A 52 9.32 7.94 2.03
N LYS A 53 8.66 8.19 0.90
CA LYS A 53 7.23 8.51 0.88
C LYS A 53 6.43 7.22 1.01
N LEU A 54 5.59 7.15 2.02
CA LEU A 54 4.66 6.05 2.27
C LEU A 54 3.23 6.54 2.13
N SER A 55 2.43 5.91 1.29
CA SER A 55 0.99 6.12 1.18
C SER A 55 0.23 4.97 1.83
N LEU A 56 -0.99 5.25 2.26
CA LEU A 56 -1.88 4.27 2.88
C LEU A 56 -3.18 4.15 2.10
N ALA A 57 -3.56 2.93 1.75
CA ALA A 57 -4.87 2.59 1.20
C ALA A 57 -5.79 2.05 2.30
N ASP A 58 -6.89 2.74 2.56
CA ASP A 58 -7.94 2.28 3.45
C ASP A 58 -8.90 1.36 2.70
N PHE A 59 -8.85 0.07 3.04
CA PHE A 59 -9.77 -0.96 2.54
C PHE A 59 -10.96 -1.23 3.48
N GLY A 60 -11.25 -0.32 4.36
CA GLY A 60 -12.30 -0.41 5.38
C GLY A 60 -11.72 -0.65 6.77
N MET A 61 -10.73 0.15 7.15
CA MET A 61 -10.23 0.23 8.51
C MET A 61 -11.27 0.78 9.47
N THR A 62 -11.04 0.61 10.76
CA THR A 62 -11.87 1.25 11.81
C THR A 62 -11.58 2.73 11.91
N ASP A 63 -12.58 3.51 12.35
CA ASP A 63 -12.41 4.96 12.58
C ASP A 63 -11.25 5.25 13.53
N LYS A 64 -11.04 4.40 14.54
CA LYS A 64 -9.93 4.52 15.48
C LYS A 64 -8.57 4.38 14.80
N MET A 65 -8.42 3.42 13.89
CA MET A 65 -7.17 3.24 13.15
C MET A 65 -6.95 4.36 12.14
N MET A 66 -8.00 4.85 11.49
CA MET A 66 -7.91 6.01 10.62
C MET A 66 -7.50 7.28 11.37
N GLU A 67 -8.05 7.50 12.56
CA GLU A 67 -7.64 8.61 13.42
C GLU A 67 -6.16 8.51 13.81
N TRP A 68 -5.69 7.32 14.19
CA TRP A 68 -4.29 7.07 14.44
C TRP A 68 -3.42 7.37 13.20
N ALA A 69 -3.78 6.84 12.03
CA ALA A 69 -3.02 7.03 10.80
C ALA A 69 -2.89 8.50 10.40
N HIS A 70 -3.96 9.29 10.57
CA HIS A 70 -3.91 10.73 10.35
C HIS A 70 -3.07 11.47 11.41
N GLY A 71 -3.04 10.95 12.64
CA GLY A 71 -2.36 11.58 13.77
C GLY A 71 -0.84 11.40 13.77
N THR A 72 -0.32 10.32 13.17
CA THR A 72 1.13 10.05 13.17
C THR A 72 1.92 10.99 12.27
N GLY A 73 1.34 11.45 11.17
CA GLY A 73 2.04 12.23 10.15
C GLY A 73 3.02 11.40 9.30
N ASP A 74 3.00 10.08 9.43
CA ASP A 74 3.93 9.18 8.74
C ASP A 74 3.56 8.92 7.28
N PHE A 75 2.30 9.14 6.94
CA PHE A 75 1.81 8.90 5.60
C PHE A 75 1.83 10.16 4.75
N HIS A 76 2.43 10.05 3.55
CA HIS A 76 2.41 11.10 2.55
C HIS A 76 1.00 11.35 2.02
N SER A 77 0.21 10.29 1.83
CA SER A 77 -1.21 10.35 1.50
C SER A 77 -1.97 9.16 2.07
N ILE A 78 -3.24 9.38 2.39
CA ILE A 78 -4.17 8.32 2.82
C ILE A 78 -5.37 8.36 1.87
N GLY A 79 -5.65 7.23 1.23
CA GLY A 79 -6.73 7.13 0.27
C GLY A 79 -7.74 6.06 0.63
N GLN A 80 -9.02 6.43 0.69
CA GLN A 80 -10.11 5.49 0.91
C GLN A 80 -10.51 4.81 -0.40
N MET A 81 -10.45 3.47 -0.42
CA MET A 81 -10.90 2.66 -1.53
C MET A 81 -12.33 2.19 -1.29
N LYS A 82 -13.25 2.59 -2.18
CA LYS A 82 -14.64 2.13 -2.09
C LYS A 82 -14.75 0.66 -2.47
N ARG A 83 -15.45 -0.09 -1.64
CA ARG A 83 -15.63 -1.53 -1.75
C ARG A 83 -16.96 -1.86 -2.46
N ASP A 84 -17.17 -1.32 -3.66
CA ASP A 84 -18.39 -1.59 -4.40
C ASP A 84 -18.36 -3.03 -4.95
N ASN A 85 -19.09 -3.94 -4.27
CA ASN A 85 -19.32 -5.34 -4.67
C ASN A 85 -18.09 -6.27 -4.78
N LEU A 86 -16.94 -5.92 -4.25
CA LEU A 86 -15.78 -6.81 -4.23
C LEU A 86 -15.75 -7.68 -2.97
N PRO A 87 -15.39 -8.98 -3.08
CA PRO A 87 -15.46 -9.92 -1.96
C PRO A 87 -14.42 -9.66 -0.86
N SER A 88 -13.31 -8.99 -1.15
CA SER A 88 -12.30 -8.62 -0.16
C SER A 88 -11.51 -7.38 -0.57
N GLY A 89 -10.84 -6.74 0.39
CA GLY A 89 -9.94 -5.60 0.15
C GLY A 89 -8.77 -5.91 -0.80
N TRP A 90 -8.36 -7.17 -0.90
CA TRP A 90 -7.27 -7.61 -1.77
C TRP A 90 -7.50 -7.29 -3.26
N PHE A 91 -8.75 -7.35 -3.72
CA PHE A 91 -9.11 -6.96 -5.10
C PHE A 91 -9.00 -5.47 -5.35
N LEU A 92 -8.90 -4.65 -4.31
CA LEU A 92 -8.72 -3.20 -4.42
C LEU A 92 -7.24 -2.82 -4.55
N LYS A 93 -6.30 -3.74 -4.22
CA LYS A 93 -4.85 -3.49 -4.25
C LYS A 93 -4.36 -2.89 -5.57
N PRO A 94 -4.67 -3.45 -6.75
CA PRO A 94 -4.23 -2.86 -8.02
C PRO A 94 -4.72 -1.43 -8.22
N GLY A 95 -5.99 -1.17 -7.89
CA GLY A 95 -6.56 0.18 -7.98
C GLY A 95 -5.90 1.16 -7.02
N ALA A 96 -5.57 0.73 -5.80
CA ALA A 96 -4.85 1.55 -4.83
C ALA A 96 -3.45 1.92 -5.33
N MET A 97 -2.73 0.96 -5.89
CA MET A 97 -1.39 1.18 -6.45
C MET A 97 -1.40 2.17 -7.62
N LEU A 98 -2.37 2.04 -8.54
CA LEU A 98 -2.53 2.95 -9.68
C LEU A 98 -3.00 4.35 -9.27
N GLY A 99 -3.69 4.47 -8.14
CA GLY A 99 -4.18 5.75 -7.60
C GLY A 99 -3.13 6.57 -6.84
N THR A 100 -1.89 6.11 -6.73
CA THR A 100 -0.82 6.85 -6.03
C THR A 100 -0.27 8.00 -6.88
N PRO A 101 0.32 9.04 -6.24
CA PRO A 101 0.95 10.16 -6.95
C PRO A 101 2.38 9.85 -7.40
N TYR A 102 2.79 8.57 -7.47
CA TYR A 102 4.14 8.16 -7.79
C TYR A 102 4.24 7.61 -9.21
N LYS A 103 5.37 7.89 -9.90
CA LYS A 103 5.72 7.27 -11.18
C LYS A 103 6.15 5.82 -11.00
N GLU A 104 7.04 5.58 -10.04
CA GLU A 104 7.46 4.24 -9.65
C GLU A 104 6.81 3.92 -8.31
N VAL A 105 6.06 2.84 -8.27
CA VAL A 105 5.24 2.44 -7.11
C VAL A 105 5.74 1.11 -6.59
N CYS A 106 5.94 1.02 -5.28
CA CYS A 106 6.12 -0.24 -4.60
C CYS A 106 5.01 -0.49 -3.58
N TRP A 107 4.28 -1.57 -3.76
CA TRP A 107 3.38 -2.12 -2.77
C TRP A 107 4.14 -2.99 -1.78
N LEU A 108 3.84 -2.80 -0.49
CA LEU A 108 4.29 -3.66 0.61
C LEU A 108 3.07 -4.08 1.44
N ASP A 109 2.85 -5.38 1.62
CA ASP A 109 1.81 -5.86 2.55
C ASP A 109 2.19 -5.51 4.00
N THR A 110 1.20 -5.30 4.87
CA THR A 110 1.42 -4.89 6.27
C THR A 110 2.06 -5.98 7.14
N ASP A 111 2.16 -7.22 6.65
CA ASP A 111 2.86 -8.33 7.28
C ASP A 111 4.30 -8.52 6.78
N CYS A 112 4.79 -7.61 5.92
CA CYS A 112 6.19 -7.56 5.51
C CYS A 112 7.05 -6.88 6.56
N GLU A 113 8.20 -7.47 6.89
CA GLU A 113 9.24 -6.86 7.70
C GLU A 113 10.28 -6.19 6.79
N VAL A 114 10.53 -4.91 7.01
CA VAL A 114 11.60 -4.17 6.30
C VAL A 114 12.87 -4.30 7.11
N CYS A 115 13.88 -5.02 6.58
CA CYS A 115 15.12 -5.32 7.26
C CYS A 115 16.32 -4.46 6.81
N GLY A 116 16.09 -3.50 5.94
CA GLY A 116 17.13 -2.63 5.38
C GLY A 116 16.59 -1.67 4.33
N ASP A 117 17.51 -0.96 3.68
CA ASP A 117 17.18 -0.05 2.59
C ASP A 117 16.60 -0.81 1.39
N LEU A 118 15.48 -0.30 0.85
CA LEU A 118 14.76 -0.90 -0.27
C LEU A 118 15.10 -0.23 -1.62
N ASP A 119 15.97 0.77 -1.65
CA ASP A 119 16.20 1.55 -2.88
C ASP A 119 16.80 0.72 -4.03
N ASP A 120 17.51 -0.37 -3.71
CA ASP A 120 18.04 -1.29 -4.73
C ASP A 120 16.94 -1.98 -5.55
N MET A 121 15.71 -2.06 -5.06
CA MET A 121 14.62 -2.70 -5.79
C MET A 121 14.21 -1.94 -7.04
N TRP A 122 14.43 -0.63 -7.10
CA TRP A 122 14.00 0.21 -8.22
C TRP A 122 14.69 -0.16 -9.54
N GLN A 123 15.89 -0.73 -9.50
CA GLN A 123 16.58 -1.25 -10.70
C GLN A 123 15.76 -2.33 -11.43
N TYR A 124 14.83 -3.02 -10.76
CA TYR A 124 14.00 -4.06 -11.36
C TYR A 124 12.71 -3.52 -12.01
N VAL A 125 12.39 -2.24 -11.80
CA VAL A 125 11.19 -1.59 -12.36
C VAL A 125 11.45 -0.97 -13.72
N GLU A 126 12.71 -0.86 -14.14
CA GLU A 126 13.10 -0.27 -15.42
C GLU A 126 12.42 -0.97 -16.63
N ASN A 127 12.19 -0.19 -17.71
CA ASN A 127 11.64 -0.67 -18.97
C ASN A 127 10.22 -1.26 -18.89
N ASN A 128 9.33 -0.65 -18.10
CA ASN A 128 7.91 -1.06 -17.95
C ASN A 128 7.74 -2.49 -17.43
N LYS A 129 8.67 -2.98 -16.64
CA LYS A 129 8.57 -4.28 -15.99
C LYS A 129 7.82 -4.17 -14.67
N ILE A 130 7.19 -5.26 -14.30
CA ILE A 130 6.67 -5.47 -12.94
C ILE A 130 7.68 -6.35 -12.23
N ALA A 131 8.18 -5.86 -11.09
CA ALA A 131 9.01 -6.65 -10.18
C ALA A 131 8.13 -7.28 -9.10
N MET A 132 8.23 -8.59 -8.94
CA MET A 132 7.52 -9.36 -7.92
C MET A 132 8.46 -10.40 -7.32
N VAL A 133 8.27 -10.70 -6.05
CA VAL A 133 9.03 -11.78 -5.39
C VAL A 133 8.47 -13.13 -5.83
N VAL A 134 9.35 -14.07 -6.13
CA VAL A 134 8.96 -15.47 -6.38
C VAL A 134 8.52 -16.08 -5.05
N ASP A 135 7.35 -16.71 -5.05
CA ASP A 135 6.82 -17.34 -3.85
C ASP A 135 7.66 -18.55 -3.43
N HIS A 136 7.58 -18.89 -2.14
CA HIS A 136 8.37 -19.98 -1.58
C HIS A 136 8.06 -21.30 -2.31
N PRO A 137 9.06 -22.12 -2.65
CA PRO A 137 8.86 -23.39 -3.35
C PRO A 137 7.88 -24.35 -2.68
N TRP A 138 7.76 -24.24 -1.35
CA TRP A 138 6.79 -25.02 -0.57
C TRP A 138 5.34 -24.69 -0.93
N THR A 139 5.00 -23.40 -1.08
CA THR A 139 3.66 -22.94 -1.46
C THR A 139 3.27 -23.51 -2.82
N LYS A 140 4.17 -23.43 -3.79
CA LYS A 140 4.00 -23.97 -5.13
C LYS A 140 3.60 -25.45 -5.11
N ARG A 141 4.37 -26.26 -4.40
CA ARG A 141 4.22 -27.72 -4.40
C ARG A 141 3.01 -28.19 -3.58
N ASN A 142 2.83 -27.62 -2.41
CA ASN A 142 1.89 -28.19 -1.42
C ASN A 142 0.51 -27.55 -1.44
N VAL A 143 0.37 -26.32 -1.94
CA VAL A 143 -0.92 -25.62 -1.98
C VAL A 143 -1.58 -25.75 -3.36
N TYR A 144 -0.81 -25.58 -4.43
CA TYR A 144 -1.37 -25.49 -5.79
C TYR A 144 -0.99 -26.64 -6.72
N GLY A 145 -0.03 -27.47 -6.35
CA GLY A 145 0.41 -28.60 -7.19
C GLY A 145 1.00 -28.18 -8.54
N LEU A 146 1.44 -26.92 -8.68
CA LEU A 146 1.92 -26.36 -9.92
C LEU A 146 3.43 -26.56 -10.08
N GLU A 147 3.88 -26.79 -11.30
CA GLU A 147 5.32 -26.84 -11.62
C GLU A 147 5.91 -25.45 -11.91
N GLN A 148 5.08 -24.47 -12.26
CA GLN A 148 5.51 -23.12 -12.60
C GLN A 148 5.82 -22.30 -11.35
N ASN A 149 6.73 -21.33 -11.48
CA ASN A 149 7.00 -20.38 -10.41
C ASN A 149 5.77 -19.53 -10.16
N MET A 150 5.34 -19.48 -8.92
CA MET A 150 4.32 -18.53 -8.45
C MET A 150 4.99 -17.27 -7.93
N HIS A 151 4.30 -16.17 -8.04
CA HIS A 151 4.77 -14.88 -7.52
C HIS A 151 3.94 -14.48 -6.32
N ASN A 152 4.61 -14.01 -5.28
CA ASN A 152 3.98 -13.45 -4.11
C ASN A 152 3.63 -11.98 -4.36
N SER A 153 2.42 -11.58 -4.02
CA SER A 153 1.96 -10.19 -4.21
C SER A 153 2.20 -9.29 -2.99
N GLY A 154 2.88 -9.79 -1.96
CA GLY A 154 3.21 -8.99 -0.77
C GLY A 154 4.21 -7.88 -1.06
N VAL A 155 5.07 -8.07 -2.07
CA VAL A 155 5.98 -7.04 -2.58
C VAL A 155 5.82 -6.96 -4.09
N VAL A 156 5.33 -5.83 -4.58
CA VAL A 156 5.11 -5.59 -6.02
C VAL A 156 5.56 -4.18 -6.38
N ALA A 157 6.49 -4.06 -7.32
CA ALA A 157 6.91 -2.75 -7.82
C ALA A 157 6.74 -2.64 -9.33
N PHE A 158 6.36 -1.46 -9.81
CA PHE A 158 6.13 -1.21 -11.24
C PHE A 158 6.17 0.28 -11.58
N LEU A 159 6.29 0.58 -12.87
CA LEU A 159 6.11 1.92 -13.41
C LEU A 159 4.62 2.20 -13.60
N ASN A 160 4.10 3.23 -12.92
CA ASN A 160 2.70 3.64 -13.01
C ASN A 160 2.48 4.48 -14.28
N ILE A 161 2.18 3.80 -15.39
CA ILE A 161 1.93 4.45 -16.69
C ILE A 161 0.53 5.06 -16.83
N ALA A 162 -0.37 4.82 -15.87
CA ALA A 162 -1.72 5.39 -15.89
C ALA A 162 -1.73 6.93 -15.74
N SER A 163 -0.59 7.52 -15.47
CA SER A 163 -0.35 8.94 -15.24
C SER A 163 0.54 9.59 -16.32
N LEU A 164 0.87 8.87 -17.38
CA LEU A 164 1.46 9.39 -18.61
C LEU A 164 0.36 9.81 -19.61
#